data_2d45e2763593c3a037b505456feec1a6
#
_entry.id   2d45e2763593c3a037b505456feec1a6
#
_cell.length_a   1.000
_cell.length_b   1.000
_cell.length_c   1.000
_cell.angle_alpha   90.00
_cell.angle_beta   90.00
_cell.angle_gamma   90.00
#
_symmetry.space_group_name_H-M   'P 1'
#
loop_
_entity.id
_entity.type
_entity.pdbx_description
1 polymer ?
#
loop_
_entity_poly.entity_id
_entity_poly.type
_entity_poly.pdbx_seq_one_letter_code
_entity_poly.pdbx_strand_id
1 'polypeptide(L)'
;MKPETVPSPNVGARSRWFWFDRTVCIALAFYGAAVLVMLLVAPHFSLPAEDAVILHQYSRNLAEHGAIAYYAGGPHAEGATDFAWMVLVAGGIRCGISPPMFTAIVNFVAVLLLGIVLLRMATLRSTPTRVLMVAGAAGLLPQIVAAGAGFAVLPDALLLALLAFCYVRGQSALTPLVALIFCLFRPDGVVFAVPLLAASLLPPQGRSAKVGRLLLLFVLPGVAYFIWRAIYFHALFPLPFTVKSDVHRTLGLLVPHSLTASLKYLLFDGALLLPWLRPGLRFQSRSEDIRFRTLTVLLLVLPTLFYWAMRLDQNVGDRFFYYLPLAAALLLALRWPAFSKTKKRRLLRMGLGAFLLFLLGPLLREVRSFRDYQFRDVQGIAAALGKLPTRGTLLTTEAGFLAYGSGWVAYDAWGLNTAEFAEHFIQPADVIALRPDLIILHPDPPDSCLPQSSWPAAYSGRTWQHMTRNMLLGARNAGGYQLWPLSYGSTYYRERKDWSYGQGDRECFLVRSDSPCAAGMIAALRQHHAVGPPQSIALEEQQDARAARHDP
;
A
#
# COMPACT_ATOMS: atom_id res chain seq x y z
N MET A 1 -64.07 -12.56 27.36
CA MET A 1 -62.62 -12.26 27.21
C MET A 1 -62.48 -11.19 26.14
N LYS A 2 -62.12 -9.96 26.57
CA LYS A 2 -61.85 -8.87 25.63
C LYS A 2 -60.39 -9.03 25.12
N PRO A 3 -60.09 -8.84 23.83
CA PRO A 3 -58.71 -8.88 23.36
C PRO A 3 -57.95 -7.68 23.89
N GLU A 4 -56.84 -7.92 24.61
CA GLU A 4 -55.88 -6.91 24.97
C GLU A 4 -55.26 -6.27 23.72
N THR A 5 -55.50 -5.01 23.53
CA THR A 5 -54.84 -4.20 22.50
C THR A 5 -53.39 -4.01 22.87
N VAL A 6 -52.50 -4.66 22.13
CA VAL A 6 -51.06 -4.41 22.20
C VAL A 6 -50.79 -2.94 21.85
N PRO A 7 -50.15 -2.14 22.73
CA PRO A 7 -49.86 -0.77 22.39
C PRO A 7 -48.88 -0.70 21.24
N SER A 8 -49.26 -0.03 20.15
CA SER A 8 -48.37 0.28 19.04
C SER A 8 -47.15 1.01 19.58
N PRO A 9 -45.93 0.68 19.13
CA PRO A 9 -44.76 1.42 19.52
C PRO A 9 -44.89 2.84 19.03
N ASN A 10 -44.93 3.77 19.97
CA ASN A 10 -44.99 5.20 19.74
C ASN A 10 -43.78 5.63 18.88
N VAL A 11 -43.99 5.71 17.55
CA VAL A 11 -43.05 6.27 16.58
C VAL A 11 -43.15 7.81 16.65
N GLY A 12 -43.10 8.33 17.86
CA GLY A 12 -42.77 9.70 18.15
C GLY A 12 -41.26 9.89 18.12
N ALA A 13 -40.63 9.47 17.03
CA ALA A 13 -39.22 9.71 16.82
C ALA A 13 -38.99 11.22 16.66
N ARG A 14 -38.64 11.86 17.75
CA ARG A 14 -37.83 13.04 17.67
C ARG A 14 -36.60 12.66 16.85
N SER A 15 -36.57 13.05 15.57
CA SER A 15 -35.37 13.14 14.74
C SER A 15 -34.48 14.22 15.34
N ARG A 16 -33.98 13.97 16.55
CA ARG A 16 -32.89 14.77 17.09
C ARG A 16 -31.76 14.56 16.12
N TRP A 17 -31.45 15.60 15.40
CA TRP A 17 -30.28 15.73 14.55
C TRP A 17 -29.06 15.34 15.38
N PHE A 18 -28.62 14.09 15.29
CA PHE A 18 -27.54 13.47 16.06
C PHE A 18 -26.17 14.12 15.80
N TRP A 19 -26.15 15.01 14.83
CA TRP A 19 -24.98 15.77 14.38
C TRP A 19 -24.45 16.77 15.42
N PHE A 20 -25.19 17.06 16.49
CA PHE A 20 -24.90 18.10 17.47
C PHE A 20 -24.59 17.59 18.89
N ASP A 21 -24.24 16.30 19.04
CA ASP A 21 -23.58 15.92 20.29
C ASP A 21 -22.20 16.58 20.30
N ARG A 22 -22.07 17.66 21.11
CA ARG A 22 -20.87 18.48 21.24
C ARG A 22 -19.60 17.65 21.40
N THR A 23 -19.69 16.50 22.04
CA THR A 23 -18.55 15.61 22.29
C THR A 23 -18.14 14.82 21.06
N VAL A 24 -19.08 14.44 20.21
CA VAL A 24 -18.83 13.78 18.93
C VAL A 24 -18.18 14.76 17.97
N CYS A 25 -18.69 15.98 17.89
CA CYS A 25 -18.09 17.04 17.08
C CYS A 25 -16.67 17.36 17.53
N ILE A 26 -16.41 17.46 18.83
CA ILE A 26 -15.07 17.69 19.37
C ILE A 26 -14.14 16.50 19.05
N ALA A 27 -14.59 15.25 19.20
CA ALA A 27 -13.76 14.08 18.89
C ALA A 27 -13.44 13.99 17.40
N LEU A 28 -14.41 14.28 16.52
CA LEU A 28 -14.20 14.36 15.07
C LEU A 28 -13.26 15.51 14.69
N ALA A 29 -13.43 16.68 15.31
CA ALA A 29 -12.56 17.82 15.06
C ALA A 29 -11.11 17.54 15.49
N PHE A 30 -10.91 16.95 16.66
CA PHE A 30 -9.58 16.56 17.15
C PHE A 30 -8.94 15.50 16.24
N TYR A 31 -9.70 14.49 15.87
CA TYR A 31 -9.23 13.45 14.98
C TYR A 31 -8.91 14.00 13.58
N GLY A 32 -9.84 14.77 13.02
CA GLY A 32 -9.62 15.45 11.73
C GLY A 32 -8.43 16.39 11.75
N ALA A 33 -8.24 17.16 12.83
CA ALA A 33 -7.08 18.03 13.00
C ALA A 33 -5.77 17.23 13.10
N ALA A 34 -5.73 16.13 13.86
CA ALA A 34 -4.56 15.27 13.97
C ALA A 34 -4.19 14.65 12.62
N VAL A 35 -5.18 14.14 11.87
CA VAL A 35 -4.98 13.58 10.53
C VAL A 35 -4.54 14.66 9.55
N LEU A 36 -5.20 15.84 9.58
CA LEU A 36 -4.82 16.96 8.73
C LEU A 36 -3.39 17.41 8.97
N VAL A 37 -3.00 17.57 10.23
CA VAL A 37 -1.62 17.90 10.61
C VAL A 37 -0.65 16.83 10.09
N MET A 38 -0.96 15.55 10.26
CA MET A 38 -0.10 14.49 9.75
C MET A 38 -0.03 14.48 8.21
N LEU A 39 -1.13 14.70 7.52
CA LEU A 39 -1.17 14.76 6.05
C LEU A 39 -0.49 16.01 5.48
N LEU A 40 -0.54 17.13 6.17
CA LEU A 40 0.16 18.36 5.77
C LEU A 40 1.64 18.33 6.13
N VAL A 41 1.97 17.70 7.26
CA VAL A 41 3.33 17.62 7.78
C VAL A 41 4.11 16.47 7.12
N ALA A 42 3.44 15.36 6.79
CA ALA A 42 4.05 14.22 6.09
C ALA A 42 4.79 14.62 4.80
N PRO A 43 4.24 15.44 3.88
CA PRO A 43 4.97 15.85 2.66
C PRO A 43 6.23 16.68 2.94
N HIS A 44 6.32 17.34 4.08
CA HIS A 44 7.51 18.07 4.48
C HIS A 44 8.59 17.21 5.15
N PHE A 45 8.19 16.07 5.69
CA PHE A 45 9.07 15.14 6.41
C PHE A 45 9.25 13.79 5.73
N SER A 46 8.34 13.43 4.82
CA SER A 46 8.41 12.19 4.05
C SER A 46 8.11 12.47 2.58
N LEU A 47 8.95 11.94 1.73
CA LEU A 47 8.61 11.79 0.33
C LEU A 47 7.52 10.72 0.21
N PRO A 48 6.70 10.72 -0.86
CA PRO A 48 5.87 9.56 -1.16
C PRO A 48 6.72 8.29 -1.16
N ALA A 49 6.15 7.17 -0.78
CA ALA A 49 6.85 5.89 -0.91
C ALA A 49 7.10 5.58 -2.39
N GLU A 50 8.18 4.86 -2.69
CA GLU A 50 8.57 4.49 -4.05
C GLU A 50 7.42 3.85 -4.82
N ASP A 51 6.75 2.85 -4.25
CA ASP A 51 5.55 2.21 -4.83
C ASP A 51 4.40 3.20 -5.12
N ALA A 52 4.22 4.22 -4.27
CA ALA A 52 3.19 5.23 -4.51
C ALA A 52 3.56 6.15 -5.68
N VAL A 53 4.85 6.42 -5.87
CA VAL A 53 5.33 7.23 -7.01
C VAL A 53 5.19 6.46 -8.33
N ILE A 54 5.31 5.13 -8.33
CA ILE A 54 4.97 4.30 -9.48
C ILE A 54 3.52 4.58 -9.91
N LEU A 55 2.59 4.55 -8.97
CA LEU A 55 1.18 4.86 -9.27
C LEU A 55 1.00 6.30 -9.76
N HIS A 56 1.71 7.28 -9.17
CA HIS A 56 1.67 8.66 -9.65
C HIS A 56 2.17 8.78 -11.09
N GLN A 57 3.15 7.98 -11.51
CA GLN A 57 3.64 7.94 -12.89
C GLN A 57 2.55 7.48 -13.86
N TYR A 58 1.85 6.39 -13.54
CA TYR A 58 0.72 5.92 -14.34
C TYR A 58 -0.43 6.93 -14.37
N SER A 59 -0.74 7.55 -13.22
CA SER A 59 -1.77 8.58 -13.12
C SER A 59 -1.44 9.80 -13.98
N ARG A 60 -0.17 10.22 -14.01
CA ARG A 60 0.30 11.32 -14.85
C ARG A 60 0.16 10.99 -16.33
N ASN A 61 0.62 9.82 -16.77
CA ASN A 61 0.52 9.43 -18.17
C ASN A 61 -0.95 9.30 -18.62
N LEU A 62 -1.82 8.79 -17.75
CA LEU A 62 -3.26 8.76 -18.01
C LEU A 62 -3.85 10.18 -18.10
N ALA A 63 -3.45 11.09 -17.24
CA ALA A 63 -3.94 12.46 -17.22
C ALA A 63 -3.47 13.28 -18.43
N GLU A 64 -2.19 13.19 -18.77
CA GLU A 64 -1.55 14.05 -19.78
C GLU A 64 -1.64 13.45 -21.19
N HIS A 65 -1.59 12.13 -21.32
CA HIS A 65 -1.49 11.42 -22.60
C HIS A 65 -2.68 10.52 -22.90
N GLY A 66 -3.59 10.30 -21.93
CA GLY A 66 -4.76 9.42 -22.09
C GLY A 66 -4.41 7.93 -22.12
N ALA A 67 -3.18 7.55 -21.77
CA ALA A 67 -2.68 6.19 -21.82
C ALA A 67 -2.22 5.69 -20.46
N ILE A 68 -2.56 4.45 -20.12
CA ILE A 68 -2.03 3.75 -18.94
C ILE A 68 -0.74 3.07 -19.37
N ALA A 69 0.37 3.75 -19.16
CA ALA A 69 1.70 3.31 -19.56
C ALA A 69 2.74 3.76 -18.52
N TYR A 70 3.85 3.04 -18.44
CA TYR A 70 4.90 3.35 -17.48
C TYR A 70 5.67 4.63 -17.83
N TYR A 71 5.84 4.92 -19.11
CA TYR A 71 6.42 6.19 -19.60
C TYR A 71 5.61 6.73 -20.79
N ALA A 72 5.77 8.02 -21.09
CA ALA A 72 5.04 8.70 -22.16
C ALA A 72 5.35 8.06 -23.52
N GLY A 73 4.31 7.64 -24.25
CA GLY A 73 4.45 6.94 -25.52
C GLY A 73 4.87 5.46 -25.40
N GLY A 74 4.99 4.93 -24.19
CA GLY A 74 5.29 3.51 -23.97
C GLY A 74 4.11 2.59 -24.24
N PRO A 75 4.35 1.27 -24.21
CA PRO A 75 3.29 0.28 -24.37
C PRO A 75 2.30 0.38 -23.22
N HIS A 76 1.04 0.00 -23.47
CA HIS A 76 0.05 -0.14 -22.42
C HIS A 76 0.48 -1.24 -21.45
N ALA A 77 0.72 -0.87 -20.21
CA ALA A 77 1.16 -1.78 -19.17
C ALA A 77 0.51 -1.39 -17.83
N GLU A 78 0.26 -2.35 -16.96
CA GLU A 78 -0.29 -2.09 -15.63
C GLU A 78 0.67 -2.60 -14.56
N GLY A 79 1.56 -1.73 -14.12
CA GLY A 79 2.41 -1.93 -12.95
C GLY A 79 1.75 -1.45 -11.65
N ALA A 80 0.84 -0.47 -11.73
CA ALA A 80 0.06 0.00 -10.59
C ALA A 80 -1.19 -0.86 -10.42
N THR A 81 -1.30 -1.62 -9.34
CA THR A 81 -2.41 -2.56 -9.10
C THR A 81 -3.70 -1.90 -8.64
N ASP A 82 -3.62 -0.70 -8.05
CA ASP A 82 -4.73 0.02 -7.45
C ASP A 82 -5.43 0.88 -8.52
N PHE A 83 -6.15 0.23 -9.44
CA PHE A 83 -6.69 0.83 -10.67
C PHE A 83 -7.57 2.06 -10.41
N ALA A 84 -8.58 1.95 -9.55
CA ALA A 84 -9.49 3.08 -9.30
C ALA A 84 -8.76 4.23 -8.57
N TRP A 85 -7.77 3.93 -7.75
CA TRP A 85 -6.92 4.94 -7.11
C TRP A 85 -6.09 5.70 -8.14
N MET A 86 -5.47 4.97 -9.06
CA MET A 86 -4.72 5.55 -10.19
C MET A 86 -5.58 6.49 -11.02
N VAL A 87 -6.78 6.06 -11.40
CA VAL A 87 -7.73 6.87 -12.19
C VAL A 87 -8.17 8.12 -11.40
N LEU A 88 -8.45 7.97 -10.11
CA LEU A 88 -8.84 9.09 -9.25
C LEU A 88 -7.71 10.13 -9.13
N VAL A 89 -6.47 9.69 -8.94
CA VAL A 89 -5.30 10.58 -8.89
C VAL A 89 -5.07 11.26 -10.24
N ALA A 90 -5.28 10.56 -11.37
CA ALA A 90 -5.22 11.16 -12.70
C ALA A 90 -6.27 12.27 -12.88
N GLY A 91 -7.47 12.07 -12.33
CA GLY A 91 -8.50 13.13 -12.27
C GLY A 91 -8.02 14.36 -11.50
N GLY A 92 -7.36 14.18 -10.37
CA GLY A 92 -6.75 15.25 -9.59
C GLY A 92 -5.69 16.04 -10.37
N ILE A 93 -4.83 15.33 -11.10
CA ILE A 93 -3.80 15.95 -11.96
C ILE A 93 -4.46 16.79 -13.06
N ARG A 94 -5.51 16.29 -13.70
CA ARG A 94 -6.27 17.06 -14.71
C ARG A 94 -6.91 18.33 -14.15
N CYS A 95 -7.23 18.33 -12.85
CA CYS A 95 -7.71 19.53 -12.14
C CYS A 95 -6.55 20.45 -11.69
N GLY A 96 -5.30 20.19 -12.07
CA GLY A 96 -4.14 20.99 -11.71
C GLY A 96 -3.63 20.76 -10.29
N ILE A 97 -4.07 19.69 -9.60
CA ILE A 97 -3.65 19.37 -8.24
C ILE A 97 -2.49 18.37 -8.30
N SER A 98 -1.40 18.65 -7.60
CA SER A 98 -0.27 17.72 -7.53
C SER A 98 -0.67 16.39 -6.87
N PRO A 99 -0.14 15.24 -7.31
CA PRO A 99 -0.49 13.94 -6.75
C PRO A 99 -0.35 13.84 -5.23
N PRO A 100 0.74 14.32 -4.59
CA PRO A 100 0.84 14.29 -3.12
C PRO A 100 -0.27 15.08 -2.42
N MET A 101 -0.61 16.25 -2.94
CA MET A 101 -1.67 17.08 -2.38
C MET A 101 -3.04 16.43 -2.58
N PHE A 102 -3.31 15.90 -3.76
CA PHE A 102 -4.58 15.26 -4.08
C PHE A 102 -4.79 14.00 -3.22
N THR A 103 -3.76 13.15 -3.09
CA THR A 103 -3.84 11.94 -2.26
C THR A 103 -4.06 12.28 -0.78
N ALA A 104 -3.44 13.36 -0.28
CA ALA A 104 -3.66 13.86 1.08
C ALA A 104 -5.12 14.32 1.28
N ILE A 105 -5.68 15.08 0.35
CA ILE A 105 -7.08 15.54 0.40
C ILE A 105 -8.04 14.36 0.42
N VAL A 106 -7.88 13.38 -0.49
CA VAL A 106 -8.77 12.23 -0.57
C VAL A 106 -8.69 11.35 0.68
N ASN A 107 -7.49 11.11 1.19
CA ASN A 107 -7.31 10.39 2.44
C ASN A 107 -7.97 11.11 3.63
N PHE A 108 -7.84 12.43 3.70
CA PHE A 108 -8.51 13.25 4.72
C PHE A 108 -10.04 13.15 4.66
N VAL A 109 -10.60 13.30 3.46
CA VAL A 109 -12.05 13.14 3.24
C VAL A 109 -12.51 11.73 3.60
N ALA A 110 -11.75 10.71 3.21
CA ALA A 110 -12.07 9.32 3.52
C ALA A 110 -12.13 9.06 5.03
N VAL A 111 -11.22 9.62 5.81
CA VAL A 111 -11.22 9.52 7.28
C VAL A 111 -12.46 10.18 7.90
N LEU A 112 -12.85 11.36 7.43
CA LEU A 112 -14.06 12.03 7.91
C LEU A 112 -15.31 11.20 7.60
N LEU A 113 -15.41 10.67 6.38
CA LEU A 113 -16.52 9.80 5.98
C LEU A 113 -16.52 8.48 6.76
N LEU A 114 -15.34 7.89 7.01
CA LEU A 114 -15.20 6.70 7.85
C LEU A 114 -15.74 6.96 9.27
N GLY A 115 -15.40 8.10 9.87
CA GLY A 115 -15.96 8.53 11.15
C GLY A 115 -17.48 8.59 11.12
N ILE A 116 -18.08 9.12 10.05
CA ILE A 116 -19.54 9.16 9.87
C ILE A 116 -20.13 7.74 9.79
N VAL A 117 -19.51 6.83 9.05
CA VAL A 117 -19.98 5.44 8.93
C VAL A 117 -19.94 4.74 10.29
N LEU A 118 -18.84 4.87 11.04
CA LEU A 118 -18.72 4.30 12.38
C LEU A 118 -19.77 4.87 13.35
N LEU A 119 -20.04 6.18 13.28
CA LEU A 119 -21.11 6.82 14.04
C LEU A 119 -22.48 6.24 13.71
N ARG A 120 -22.78 6.08 12.43
CA ARG A 120 -24.04 5.48 11.99
C ARG A 120 -24.18 4.04 12.44
N MET A 121 -23.11 3.26 12.42
CA MET A 121 -23.13 1.89 12.94
C MET A 121 -23.36 1.88 14.47
N ALA A 122 -22.72 2.78 15.21
CA ALA A 122 -22.90 2.90 16.66
C ALA A 122 -24.35 3.24 17.05
N THR A 123 -25.01 4.14 16.32
CA THR A 123 -26.39 4.56 16.59
C THR A 123 -27.41 3.44 16.38
N LEU A 124 -27.11 2.49 15.50
CA LEU A 124 -27.98 1.34 15.26
C LEU A 124 -28.18 0.44 16.49
N ARG A 125 -27.22 0.49 17.42
CA ARG A 125 -27.15 -0.43 18.57
C ARG A 125 -26.97 0.27 19.92
N SER A 126 -27.22 1.57 20.01
CA SER A 126 -27.03 2.37 21.23
C SER A 126 -25.63 2.23 21.86
N THR A 127 -24.65 1.97 21.02
CA THR A 127 -23.26 1.79 21.45
C THR A 127 -22.66 3.13 21.86
N PRO A 128 -21.82 3.19 22.91
CA PRO A 128 -21.14 4.43 23.27
C PRO A 128 -20.22 4.91 22.15
N THR A 129 -20.68 5.88 21.40
CA THR A 129 -20.03 6.43 20.22
C THR A 129 -18.59 6.86 20.45
N ARG A 130 -18.31 7.44 21.64
CA ARG A 130 -16.97 7.91 22.03
C ARG A 130 -15.92 6.81 22.01
N VAL A 131 -16.32 5.60 22.44
CA VAL A 131 -15.41 4.44 22.52
C VAL A 131 -15.04 3.96 21.14
N LEU A 132 -16.04 3.88 20.24
CA LEU A 132 -15.83 3.42 18.87
C LEU A 132 -14.97 4.37 18.07
N MET A 133 -15.20 5.66 18.22
CA MET A 133 -14.41 6.65 17.50
C MET A 133 -12.96 6.66 17.99
N VAL A 134 -12.75 6.58 19.32
CA VAL A 134 -11.39 6.52 19.85
C VAL A 134 -10.69 5.22 19.47
N ALA A 135 -11.38 4.08 19.53
CA ALA A 135 -10.78 2.79 19.14
C ALA A 135 -10.47 2.73 17.64
N GLY A 136 -11.40 3.16 16.79
CA GLY A 136 -11.21 3.22 15.34
C GLY A 136 -10.11 4.20 14.95
N ALA A 137 -10.12 5.40 15.54
CA ALA A 137 -9.12 6.42 15.30
C ALA A 137 -7.71 5.95 15.74
N ALA A 138 -7.60 5.45 16.97
CA ALA A 138 -6.33 4.97 17.51
C ALA A 138 -5.80 3.76 16.71
N GLY A 139 -6.71 2.86 16.29
CA GLY A 139 -6.35 1.67 15.53
C GLY A 139 -5.78 1.96 14.13
N LEU A 140 -6.18 3.09 13.54
CA LEU A 140 -5.74 3.50 12.20
C LEU A 140 -4.53 4.46 12.22
N LEU A 141 -3.97 4.80 13.38
CA LEU A 141 -2.82 5.71 13.45
C LEU A 141 -1.63 5.27 12.60
N PRO A 142 -1.20 3.99 12.55
CA PRO A 142 -0.11 3.57 11.67
C PRO A 142 -0.42 3.76 10.19
N GLN A 143 -1.67 3.54 9.79
CA GLN A 143 -2.13 3.67 8.41
C GLN A 143 -2.14 5.13 7.91
N ILE A 144 -2.13 6.11 8.83
CA ILE A 144 -1.98 7.53 8.48
C ILE A 144 -0.59 7.77 7.87
N VAL A 145 0.44 7.06 8.33
CA VAL A 145 1.78 7.12 7.72
C VAL A 145 1.74 6.64 6.28
N ALA A 146 1.08 5.49 6.03
CA ALA A 146 0.92 4.98 4.68
C ALA A 146 0.09 5.92 3.79
N ALA A 147 -0.95 6.54 4.35
CA ALA A 147 -1.74 7.57 3.66
C ALA A 147 -0.88 8.80 3.29
N GLY A 148 -0.04 9.28 4.22
CA GLY A 148 0.93 10.35 3.99
C GLY A 148 1.98 9.99 2.94
N ALA A 149 2.33 8.70 2.84
CA ALA A 149 3.22 8.17 1.81
C ALA A 149 2.56 8.01 0.42
N GLY A 150 1.28 8.38 0.26
CA GLY A 150 0.58 8.42 -1.02
C GLY A 150 -0.35 7.23 -1.33
N PHE A 151 -0.49 6.29 -0.39
CA PHE A 151 -1.37 5.11 -0.59
C PHE A 151 -2.84 5.39 -0.27
N ALA A 152 -3.75 4.58 -0.85
CA ALA A 152 -5.20 4.67 -0.69
C ALA A 152 -5.74 4.04 0.60
N VAL A 153 -4.93 3.86 1.62
CA VAL A 153 -5.27 3.02 2.78
C VAL A 153 -6.50 3.49 3.55
N LEU A 154 -6.75 4.79 3.62
CA LEU A 154 -7.95 5.34 4.30
C LEU A 154 -9.21 5.27 3.43
N PRO A 155 -9.17 5.53 2.10
CA PRO A 155 -10.23 5.13 1.19
C PRO A 155 -10.59 3.64 1.26
N ASP A 156 -9.60 2.74 1.33
CA ASP A 156 -9.81 1.30 1.46
C ASP A 156 -10.53 0.96 2.78
N ALA A 157 -10.09 1.57 3.89
CA ALA A 157 -10.76 1.43 5.18
C ALA A 157 -12.21 1.93 5.16
N LEU A 158 -12.47 3.06 4.48
CA LEU A 158 -13.82 3.58 4.28
C LEU A 158 -14.68 2.61 3.46
N LEU A 159 -14.15 2.10 2.34
CA LEU A 159 -14.88 1.16 1.48
C LEU A 159 -15.21 -0.14 2.21
N LEU A 160 -14.28 -0.69 2.99
CA LEU A 160 -14.53 -1.86 3.84
C LEU A 160 -15.61 -1.58 4.90
N ALA A 161 -15.56 -0.42 5.56
CA ALA A 161 -16.58 -0.02 6.54
C ALA A 161 -17.95 0.19 5.90
N LEU A 162 -18.01 0.80 4.72
CA LEU A 162 -19.25 0.96 3.93
C LEU A 162 -19.80 -0.40 3.51
N LEU A 163 -18.96 -1.31 3.05
CA LEU A 163 -19.37 -2.66 2.66
C LEU A 163 -19.98 -3.42 3.85
N ALA A 164 -19.32 -3.39 5.00
CA ALA A 164 -19.82 -3.99 6.23
C ALA A 164 -21.14 -3.32 6.70
N PHE A 165 -21.23 -1.99 6.62
CA PHE A 165 -22.44 -1.24 6.94
C PHE A 165 -23.62 -1.60 6.03
N CYS A 166 -23.40 -1.66 4.70
CA CYS A 166 -24.42 -2.05 3.74
C CYS A 166 -24.90 -3.49 3.97
N TYR A 167 -23.96 -4.41 4.26
CA TYR A 167 -24.28 -5.80 4.61
C TYR A 167 -25.17 -5.88 5.86
N VAL A 168 -24.79 -5.20 6.94
CA VAL A 168 -25.55 -5.20 8.21
C VAL A 168 -26.94 -4.60 8.04
N ARG A 169 -27.06 -3.57 7.21
CA ARG A 169 -28.33 -2.89 6.89
C ARG A 169 -29.20 -3.67 5.90
N GLY A 170 -28.67 -4.71 5.27
CA GLY A 170 -29.37 -5.46 4.23
C GLY A 170 -29.59 -4.66 2.95
N GLN A 171 -28.70 -3.72 2.63
CA GLN A 171 -28.79 -2.86 1.45
C GLN A 171 -28.41 -3.64 0.18
N SER A 172 -29.37 -4.34 -0.39
CA SER A 172 -29.13 -5.32 -1.45
C SER A 172 -28.66 -4.75 -2.79
N ALA A 173 -28.78 -3.44 -3.03
CA ALA A 173 -28.24 -2.78 -4.21
C ALA A 173 -26.86 -2.14 -3.94
N LEU A 174 -26.68 -1.50 -2.79
CA LEU A 174 -25.43 -0.80 -2.46
C LEU A 174 -24.30 -1.79 -2.13
N THR A 175 -24.61 -2.93 -1.53
CA THR A 175 -23.56 -3.91 -1.15
C THR A 175 -22.72 -4.36 -2.35
N PRO A 176 -23.29 -4.85 -3.48
CA PRO A 176 -22.50 -5.25 -4.64
C PRO A 176 -21.80 -4.08 -5.34
N LEU A 177 -22.38 -2.89 -5.34
CA LEU A 177 -21.74 -1.69 -5.92
C LEU A 177 -20.50 -1.27 -5.11
N VAL A 178 -20.62 -1.20 -3.78
CA VAL A 178 -19.47 -0.88 -2.91
C VAL A 178 -18.40 -1.96 -3.00
N ALA A 179 -18.81 -3.24 -3.11
CA ALA A 179 -17.88 -4.35 -3.30
C ALA A 179 -17.07 -4.21 -4.60
N LEU A 180 -17.73 -3.85 -5.71
CA LEU A 180 -17.05 -3.61 -6.98
C LEU A 180 -16.04 -2.47 -6.88
N ILE A 181 -16.46 -1.33 -6.35
CA ILE A 181 -15.59 -0.17 -6.17
C ILE A 181 -14.38 -0.55 -5.30
N PHE A 182 -14.60 -1.29 -4.21
CA PHE A 182 -13.53 -1.73 -3.34
C PHE A 182 -12.52 -2.64 -4.06
N CYS A 183 -12.98 -3.61 -4.86
CA CYS A 183 -12.12 -4.46 -5.67
C CYS A 183 -11.33 -3.70 -6.74
N LEU A 184 -11.87 -2.60 -7.28
CA LEU A 184 -11.18 -1.72 -8.23
C LEU A 184 -10.18 -0.79 -7.55
N PHE A 185 -10.42 -0.40 -6.28
CA PHE A 185 -9.43 0.34 -5.49
C PHE A 185 -8.25 -0.53 -5.09
N ARG A 186 -8.54 -1.80 -4.74
CA ARG A 186 -7.51 -2.77 -4.37
C ARG A 186 -7.89 -4.17 -4.83
N PRO A 187 -7.01 -4.88 -5.54
CA PRO A 187 -7.28 -6.26 -5.98
C PRO A 187 -7.56 -7.23 -4.82
N ASP A 188 -6.87 -7.06 -3.68
CA ASP A 188 -7.09 -7.87 -2.48
C ASP A 188 -8.42 -7.56 -1.76
N GLY A 189 -9.14 -6.50 -2.16
CA GLY A 189 -10.52 -6.24 -1.75
C GLY A 189 -11.47 -7.41 -2.04
N VAL A 190 -11.14 -8.26 -3.02
CA VAL A 190 -11.89 -9.48 -3.35
C VAL A 190 -11.99 -10.46 -2.16
N VAL A 191 -10.97 -10.50 -1.29
CA VAL A 191 -10.92 -11.36 -0.09
C VAL A 191 -12.00 -10.99 0.92
N PHE A 192 -12.41 -9.73 0.94
CA PHE A 192 -13.50 -9.23 1.78
C PHE A 192 -14.85 -9.22 1.03
N ALA A 193 -14.82 -8.73 -0.19
CA ALA A 193 -16.02 -8.47 -0.98
C ALA A 193 -16.78 -9.75 -1.34
N VAL A 194 -16.10 -10.74 -1.90
CA VAL A 194 -16.75 -11.97 -2.38
C VAL A 194 -17.40 -12.78 -1.23
N PRO A 195 -16.73 -13.04 -0.10
CA PRO A 195 -17.35 -13.73 1.02
C PRO A 195 -18.53 -12.97 1.64
N LEU A 196 -18.45 -11.61 1.74
CA LEU A 196 -19.56 -10.79 2.23
C LEU A 196 -20.76 -10.81 1.29
N LEU A 197 -20.52 -10.76 -0.03
CA LEU A 197 -21.56 -10.91 -1.04
C LEU A 197 -22.24 -12.30 -0.95
N ALA A 198 -21.45 -13.38 -0.85
CA ALA A 198 -21.97 -14.73 -0.66
C ALA A 198 -22.82 -14.84 0.62
N ALA A 199 -22.32 -14.29 1.75
CA ALA A 199 -23.07 -14.25 3.00
C ALA A 199 -24.38 -13.46 2.91
N SER A 200 -24.45 -12.43 2.05
CA SER A 200 -25.66 -11.64 1.83
C SER A 200 -26.80 -12.42 1.15
N LEU A 201 -26.45 -13.51 0.45
CA LEU A 201 -27.41 -14.39 -0.24
C LEU A 201 -27.97 -15.51 0.65
N LEU A 202 -27.38 -15.78 1.82
CA LEU A 202 -27.81 -16.86 2.71
C LEU A 202 -29.28 -16.74 3.18
N PRO A 203 -29.81 -15.54 3.54
CA PRO A 203 -31.23 -15.41 3.85
C PRO A 203 -32.10 -15.65 2.61
N PRO A 204 -33.06 -16.59 2.65
CA PRO A 204 -33.85 -16.96 1.47
C PRO A 204 -34.78 -15.85 0.98
N GLN A 205 -35.19 -14.92 1.86
CA GLN A 205 -36.09 -13.82 1.51
C GLN A 205 -35.49 -12.91 0.44
N GLY A 206 -36.20 -12.81 -0.70
CA GLY A 206 -35.79 -11.96 -1.82
C GLY A 206 -34.49 -12.40 -2.50
N ARG A 207 -34.13 -13.67 -2.42
CA ARG A 207 -32.84 -14.19 -2.95
C ARG A 207 -32.70 -13.96 -4.44
N SER A 208 -33.75 -14.17 -5.24
CA SER A 208 -33.74 -13.94 -6.69
C SER A 208 -33.40 -12.47 -7.04
N ALA A 209 -34.04 -11.53 -6.37
CA ALA A 209 -33.75 -10.09 -6.56
C ALA A 209 -32.35 -9.71 -6.10
N LYS A 210 -31.83 -10.34 -5.03
CA LYS A 210 -30.44 -10.12 -4.59
C LYS A 210 -29.43 -10.68 -5.59
N VAL A 211 -29.69 -11.87 -6.14
CA VAL A 211 -28.86 -12.48 -7.19
C VAL A 211 -28.88 -11.59 -8.45
N GLY A 212 -30.04 -11.12 -8.90
CA GLY A 212 -30.13 -10.22 -10.04
C GLY A 212 -29.32 -8.93 -9.86
N ARG A 213 -29.37 -8.33 -8.66
CA ARG A 213 -28.55 -7.12 -8.34
C ARG A 213 -27.07 -7.44 -8.24
N LEU A 214 -26.70 -8.59 -7.68
CA LEU A 214 -25.30 -9.05 -7.65
C LEU A 214 -24.76 -9.21 -9.07
N LEU A 215 -25.52 -9.88 -9.94
CA LEU A 215 -25.13 -10.04 -11.34
C LEU A 215 -24.99 -8.68 -12.04
N LEU A 216 -25.97 -7.80 -11.89
CA LEU A 216 -25.98 -6.50 -12.59
C LEU A 216 -24.91 -5.51 -12.07
N LEU A 217 -24.69 -5.45 -10.74
CA LEU A 217 -23.90 -4.38 -10.11
C LEU A 217 -22.48 -4.82 -9.71
N PHE A 218 -22.17 -6.12 -9.77
CA PHE A 218 -20.83 -6.62 -9.45
C PHE A 218 -20.29 -7.52 -10.55
N VAL A 219 -21.01 -8.57 -10.94
CA VAL A 219 -20.48 -9.58 -11.87
C VAL A 219 -20.34 -9.02 -13.28
N LEU A 220 -21.39 -8.45 -13.85
CA LEU A 220 -21.34 -7.92 -15.22
C LEU A 220 -20.31 -6.79 -15.38
N PRO A 221 -20.28 -5.77 -14.50
CA PRO A 221 -19.24 -4.74 -14.60
C PRO A 221 -17.83 -5.31 -14.35
N GLY A 222 -17.69 -6.28 -13.45
CA GLY A 222 -16.42 -6.97 -13.20
C GLY A 222 -15.94 -7.72 -14.44
N VAL A 223 -16.82 -8.47 -15.09
CA VAL A 223 -16.50 -9.18 -16.35
C VAL A 223 -16.14 -8.17 -17.45
N ALA A 224 -16.92 -7.09 -17.60
CA ALA A 224 -16.64 -6.05 -18.57
C ALA A 224 -15.26 -5.41 -18.32
N TYR A 225 -14.89 -5.17 -17.06
CA TYR A 225 -13.56 -4.67 -16.68
C TYR A 225 -12.45 -5.65 -17.09
N PHE A 226 -12.61 -6.95 -16.86
CA PHE A 226 -11.59 -7.94 -17.26
C PHE A 226 -11.51 -8.11 -18.78
N ILE A 227 -12.63 -8.02 -19.50
CA ILE A 227 -12.63 -8.02 -20.98
C ILE A 227 -11.88 -6.77 -21.49
N TRP A 228 -12.20 -5.59 -20.95
CA TRP A 228 -11.49 -4.37 -21.31
C TRP A 228 -10.00 -4.48 -21.02
N ARG A 229 -9.60 -5.03 -19.87
CA ARG A 229 -8.18 -5.26 -19.55
C ARG A 229 -7.49 -6.16 -20.57
N ALA A 230 -8.12 -7.29 -20.91
CA ALA A 230 -7.56 -8.23 -21.87
C ALA A 230 -7.30 -7.57 -23.24
N ILE A 231 -8.20 -6.67 -23.67
CA ILE A 231 -8.07 -5.94 -24.93
C ILE A 231 -7.02 -4.81 -24.81
N TYR A 232 -7.04 -4.05 -23.71
CA TYR A 232 -6.23 -2.84 -23.55
C TYR A 232 -4.77 -3.14 -23.19
N PHE A 233 -4.53 -4.07 -22.26
CA PHE A 233 -3.19 -4.45 -21.80
C PHE A 233 -2.67 -5.74 -22.44
N HIS A 234 -3.47 -6.44 -23.25
CA HIS A 234 -3.19 -7.80 -23.74
C HIS A 234 -2.91 -8.80 -22.60
N ALA A 235 -3.41 -8.53 -21.40
CA ALA A 235 -3.21 -9.32 -20.19
C ALA A 235 -4.43 -9.26 -19.26
N LEU A 236 -4.77 -10.39 -18.63
CA LEU A 236 -5.87 -10.46 -17.65
C LEU A 236 -5.47 -9.93 -16.27
N PHE A 237 -4.21 -10.07 -15.90
CA PHE A 237 -3.68 -9.68 -14.60
C PHE A 237 -2.61 -8.60 -14.72
N PRO A 238 -2.44 -7.73 -13.70
CA PRO A 238 -1.36 -6.77 -13.65
C PRO A 238 0.01 -7.44 -13.66
N LEU A 239 1.03 -6.79 -14.22
CA LEU A 239 2.39 -7.32 -14.26
C LEU A 239 2.94 -7.73 -12.89
N PRO A 240 2.69 -6.97 -11.78
CA PRO A 240 3.12 -7.39 -10.45
C PRO A 240 2.56 -8.74 -10.00
N PHE A 241 1.38 -9.14 -10.50
CA PHE A 241 0.82 -10.44 -10.18
C PHE A 241 1.62 -11.57 -10.84
N THR A 242 1.97 -11.42 -12.11
CA THR A 242 2.80 -12.36 -12.87
C THR A 242 4.18 -12.50 -12.22
N VAL A 243 4.87 -11.37 -12.01
CA VAL A 243 6.22 -11.34 -11.43
C VAL A 243 6.25 -11.96 -10.02
N LYS A 244 5.29 -11.59 -9.13
CA LYS A 244 5.26 -12.09 -7.76
C LYS A 244 4.82 -13.56 -7.65
N SER A 245 4.13 -14.09 -8.65
CA SER A 245 3.79 -15.52 -8.68
C SER A 245 4.99 -16.41 -9.05
N ASP A 246 5.97 -15.84 -9.73
CA ASP A 246 7.19 -16.53 -10.19
C ASP A 246 8.32 -16.52 -9.14
N VAL A 247 8.26 -15.59 -8.18
CA VAL A 247 9.22 -15.53 -7.06
C VAL A 247 9.00 -16.71 -6.11
N HIS A 248 10.06 -17.35 -5.67
CA HIS A 248 10.02 -18.45 -4.70
C HIS A 248 9.12 -18.10 -3.50
N ARG A 249 8.05 -18.89 -3.33
CA ARG A 249 6.98 -18.66 -2.37
C ARG A 249 7.44 -18.89 -0.94
N THR A 250 8.01 -17.88 -0.32
CA THR A 250 8.09 -17.84 1.13
C THR A 250 6.73 -17.40 1.67
N LEU A 251 6.08 -18.24 2.48
CA LEU A 251 4.83 -17.86 3.14
C LEU A 251 5.04 -16.56 3.93
N GLY A 252 4.12 -15.62 3.81
CA GLY A 252 4.17 -14.35 4.53
C GLY A 252 4.24 -14.52 6.05
N LEU A 253 3.70 -15.63 6.58
CA LEU A 253 3.82 -16.04 7.98
C LEU A 253 5.29 -16.24 8.41
N LEU A 254 6.16 -16.66 7.51
CA LEU A 254 7.58 -16.90 7.78
C LEU A 254 8.42 -15.62 7.64
N VAL A 255 7.82 -14.52 7.23
CA VAL A 255 8.47 -13.20 7.20
C VAL A 255 8.29 -12.54 8.57
N PRO A 256 9.36 -12.38 9.38
CA PRO A 256 9.26 -11.93 10.78
C PRO A 256 8.52 -10.60 10.93
N HIS A 257 8.72 -9.65 10.00
CA HIS A 257 8.06 -8.36 10.04
C HIS A 257 6.54 -8.45 9.83
N SER A 258 6.08 -9.22 8.87
CA SER A 258 4.65 -9.44 8.61
C SER A 258 3.96 -10.18 9.76
N LEU A 259 4.66 -11.18 10.33
CA LEU A 259 4.15 -11.91 11.49
C LEU A 259 4.03 -10.98 12.71
N THR A 260 5.07 -10.24 13.05
CA THR A 260 5.06 -9.33 14.20
C THR A 260 4.04 -8.21 14.06
N ALA A 261 3.88 -7.65 12.86
CA ALA A 261 2.85 -6.64 12.59
C ALA A 261 1.45 -7.22 12.78
N SER A 262 1.15 -8.38 12.18
CA SER A 262 -0.18 -9.01 12.32
C SER A 262 -0.47 -9.42 13.76
N LEU A 263 0.48 -10.04 14.47
CA LEU A 263 0.31 -10.42 15.87
C LEU A 263 0.06 -9.21 16.78
N LYS A 264 0.73 -8.10 16.55
CA LYS A 264 0.50 -6.84 17.24
C LYS A 264 -0.96 -6.40 17.17
N TYR A 265 -1.55 -6.40 15.97
CA TYR A 265 -2.95 -6.04 15.78
C TYR A 265 -3.91 -7.10 16.32
N LEU A 266 -3.62 -8.39 16.13
CA LEU A 266 -4.44 -9.47 16.66
C LEU A 266 -4.47 -9.49 18.20
N LEU A 267 -3.36 -9.17 18.86
CA LEU A 267 -3.32 -8.99 20.32
C LEU A 267 -4.17 -7.80 20.75
N PHE A 268 -4.10 -6.70 20.03
CA PHE A 268 -4.94 -5.53 20.27
C PHE A 268 -6.42 -5.86 20.09
N ASP A 269 -6.78 -6.47 18.97
CA ASP A 269 -8.15 -6.91 18.67
C ASP A 269 -8.65 -7.93 19.69
N GLY A 270 -7.79 -8.88 20.06
CA GLY A 270 -8.05 -9.85 21.12
C GLY A 270 -8.35 -9.18 22.45
N ALA A 271 -7.54 -8.21 22.85
CA ALA A 271 -7.77 -7.45 24.09
C ALA A 271 -9.08 -6.64 24.03
N LEU A 272 -9.42 -6.04 22.91
CA LEU A 272 -10.68 -5.34 22.71
C LEU A 272 -11.88 -6.29 22.68
N LEU A 273 -11.73 -7.48 22.09
CA LEU A 273 -12.79 -8.46 21.91
C LEU A 273 -12.85 -9.50 23.05
N LEU A 274 -11.82 -9.61 23.90
CA LEU A 274 -11.76 -10.54 25.04
C LEU A 274 -13.03 -10.54 25.91
N PRO A 275 -13.67 -9.39 26.20
CA PRO A 275 -14.93 -9.38 26.96
C PRO A 275 -16.07 -10.17 26.31
N TRP A 276 -15.97 -10.46 25.02
CA TRP A 276 -16.98 -11.18 24.22
C TRP A 276 -16.82 -12.70 24.26
N LEU A 277 -15.66 -13.19 24.69
CA LEU A 277 -15.35 -14.61 24.82
C LEU A 277 -15.94 -15.20 26.11
N ARG A 278 -16.58 -14.39 26.97
CA ARG A 278 -17.19 -14.88 28.19
C ARG A 278 -18.38 -15.79 27.90
N PRO A 279 -18.39 -17.01 28.46
CA PRO A 279 -19.56 -17.87 28.40
C PRO A 279 -20.73 -17.16 29.09
N GLY A 280 -21.91 -17.12 28.45
CA GLY A 280 -23.12 -16.48 28.98
C GLY A 280 -23.54 -15.16 28.35
N LEU A 281 -22.77 -14.60 27.41
CA LEU A 281 -23.23 -13.49 26.56
C LEU A 281 -24.32 -14.03 25.59
N ARG A 282 -25.58 -13.78 25.95
CA ARG A 282 -26.72 -14.17 25.09
C ARG A 282 -26.89 -13.13 23.97
N PHE A 283 -26.98 -13.57 22.73
CA PHE A 283 -27.46 -12.74 21.63
C PHE A 283 -28.98 -12.53 21.79
N GLN A 284 -29.47 -11.36 21.40
CA GLN A 284 -30.91 -11.08 21.45
C GLN A 284 -31.69 -11.99 20.51
N SER A 285 -31.04 -12.42 19.42
CA SER A 285 -31.60 -13.41 18.51
C SER A 285 -30.51 -14.30 17.89
N ARG A 286 -30.91 -15.50 17.44
CA ARG A 286 -30.04 -16.44 16.72
C ARG A 286 -29.48 -15.81 15.43
N SER A 287 -30.27 -14.99 14.75
CA SER A 287 -29.84 -14.32 13.50
C SER A 287 -28.73 -13.29 13.75
N GLU A 288 -28.74 -12.60 14.89
CA GLU A 288 -27.68 -11.67 15.26
C GLU A 288 -26.38 -12.40 15.63
N ASP A 289 -26.47 -13.51 16.32
CA ASP A 289 -25.30 -14.35 16.61
C ASP A 289 -24.63 -14.84 15.33
N ILE A 290 -25.42 -15.36 14.41
CA ILE A 290 -24.92 -15.82 13.11
C ILE A 290 -24.24 -14.67 12.35
N ARG A 291 -24.87 -13.51 12.24
CA ARG A 291 -24.27 -12.34 11.55
C ARG A 291 -22.97 -11.88 12.19
N PHE A 292 -22.91 -11.83 13.51
CA PHE A 292 -21.72 -11.44 14.24
C PHE A 292 -20.56 -12.43 13.98
N ARG A 293 -20.81 -13.73 14.13
CA ARG A 293 -19.81 -14.77 13.86
C ARG A 293 -19.35 -14.75 12.40
N THR A 294 -20.30 -14.62 11.46
CA THR A 294 -19.99 -14.49 10.03
C THR A 294 -19.05 -13.31 9.79
N LEU A 295 -19.38 -12.12 10.29
CA LEU A 295 -18.53 -10.94 10.14
C LEU A 295 -17.17 -11.11 10.82
N THR A 296 -17.11 -11.77 11.98
CA THR A 296 -15.82 -12.05 12.64
C THR A 296 -14.94 -12.92 11.75
N VAL A 297 -15.47 -13.98 11.17
CA VAL A 297 -14.72 -14.83 10.25
C VAL A 297 -14.31 -14.07 8.98
N LEU A 298 -15.25 -13.35 8.36
CA LEU A 298 -15.01 -12.68 7.08
C LEU A 298 -14.12 -11.43 7.18
N LEU A 299 -14.09 -10.76 8.31
CA LEU A 299 -13.29 -9.52 8.49
C LEU A 299 -11.98 -9.75 9.25
N LEU A 300 -11.87 -10.79 10.07
CA LEU A 300 -10.66 -11.05 10.85
C LEU A 300 -9.95 -12.32 10.42
N VAL A 301 -10.65 -13.45 10.36
CA VAL A 301 -9.98 -14.76 10.17
C VAL A 301 -9.52 -14.93 8.73
N LEU A 302 -10.46 -14.83 7.79
CA LEU A 302 -10.15 -15.09 6.38
C LEU A 302 -9.10 -14.14 5.79
N PRO A 303 -9.18 -12.82 5.98
CA PRO A 303 -8.14 -11.92 5.49
C PRO A 303 -6.79 -12.13 6.17
N THR A 304 -6.78 -12.44 7.47
CA THR A 304 -5.52 -12.73 8.17
C THR A 304 -4.84 -13.97 7.59
N LEU A 305 -5.59 -15.05 7.34
CA LEU A 305 -5.06 -16.25 6.70
C LEU A 305 -4.54 -15.94 5.28
N PHE A 306 -5.25 -15.13 4.52
CA PHE A 306 -4.80 -14.69 3.21
C PHE A 306 -3.46 -13.94 3.28
N TYR A 307 -3.34 -12.92 4.13
CA TYR A 307 -2.12 -12.15 4.25
C TYR A 307 -0.96 -12.94 4.88
N TRP A 308 -1.23 -13.98 5.66
CA TRP A 308 -0.21 -14.91 6.12
C TRP A 308 0.30 -15.84 5.01
N ALA A 309 -0.57 -16.16 4.04
CA ALA A 309 -0.17 -16.92 2.86
C ALA A 309 0.62 -16.08 1.85
N MET A 310 0.45 -14.75 1.85
CA MET A 310 1.09 -13.84 0.91
C MET A 310 2.38 -13.26 1.49
N ARG A 311 3.42 -13.15 0.66
CA ARG A 311 4.60 -12.37 1.00
C ARG A 311 4.26 -10.89 0.88
N LEU A 312 4.36 -10.15 2.00
CA LEU A 312 4.09 -8.72 2.06
C LEU A 312 5.40 -7.95 2.02
N ASP A 313 5.86 -7.62 0.83
CA ASP A 313 6.99 -6.73 0.65
C ASP A 313 6.53 -5.26 0.79
N GLN A 314 7.40 -4.40 1.31
CA GLN A 314 7.19 -2.96 1.45
C GLN A 314 5.86 -2.58 2.16
N ASN A 315 5.58 -3.22 3.32
CA ASN A 315 4.40 -2.95 4.13
C ASN A 315 4.51 -1.62 4.91
N VAL A 316 4.69 -0.51 4.19
CA VAL A 316 4.83 0.83 4.75
C VAL A 316 3.63 1.18 5.64
N GLY A 317 3.89 1.57 6.90
CA GLY A 317 2.85 1.93 7.86
C GLY A 317 1.84 0.81 8.11
N ASP A 318 2.25 -0.45 7.99
CA ASP A 318 1.38 -1.62 8.12
C ASP A 318 0.13 -1.55 7.20
N ARG A 319 0.27 -0.99 5.99
CA ARG A 319 -0.84 -0.69 5.07
C ARG A 319 -1.73 -1.89 4.74
N PHE A 320 -1.19 -3.09 4.75
CA PHE A 320 -1.98 -4.31 4.47
C PHE A 320 -2.84 -4.76 5.66
N PHE A 321 -2.55 -4.31 6.88
CA PHE A 321 -3.25 -4.71 8.09
C PHE A 321 -4.29 -3.69 8.59
N TYR A 322 -4.65 -2.67 7.77
CA TYR A 322 -5.64 -1.65 8.11
C TYR A 322 -7.01 -2.24 8.51
N TYR A 323 -7.33 -3.42 8.00
CA TYR A 323 -8.61 -4.09 8.25
C TYR A 323 -8.74 -4.61 9.69
N LEU A 324 -7.64 -4.98 10.36
CA LEU A 324 -7.67 -5.55 11.70
C LEU A 324 -8.29 -4.58 12.71
N PRO A 325 -7.71 -3.40 12.99
CA PRO A 325 -8.30 -2.47 13.94
C PRO A 325 -9.69 -1.97 13.48
N LEU A 326 -9.92 -1.89 12.17
CA LEU A 326 -11.22 -1.52 11.65
C LEU A 326 -12.26 -2.61 11.92
N ALA A 327 -11.93 -3.88 11.69
CA ALA A 327 -12.83 -5.00 12.00
C ALA A 327 -13.19 -5.05 13.48
N ALA A 328 -12.23 -4.85 14.38
CA ALA A 328 -12.52 -4.74 15.81
C ALA A 328 -13.48 -3.59 16.13
N ALA A 329 -13.27 -2.41 15.55
CA ALA A 329 -14.18 -1.28 15.71
C ALA A 329 -15.59 -1.58 15.20
N LEU A 330 -15.71 -2.21 14.01
CA LEU A 330 -16.98 -2.61 13.42
C LEU A 330 -17.71 -3.67 14.27
N LEU A 331 -17.00 -4.67 14.77
CA LEU A 331 -17.56 -5.70 15.64
C LEU A 331 -18.02 -5.13 16.98
N LEU A 332 -17.25 -4.20 17.58
CA LEU A 332 -17.65 -3.46 18.76
C LEU A 332 -18.89 -2.59 18.50
N ALA A 333 -19.00 -1.99 17.31
CA ALA A 333 -20.19 -1.22 16.93
C ALA A 333 -21.44 -2.08 16.88
N LEU A 334 -21.32 -3.31 16.40
CA LEU A 334 -22.44 -4.24 16.29
C LEU A 334 -22.89 -4.77 17.65
N ARG A 335 -21.95 -4.93 18.57
CA ARG A 335 -22.26 -5.50 19.86
C ARG A 335 -21.42 -4.90 20.98
N TRP A 336 -22.05 -4.10 21.81
CA TRP A 336 -21.47 -3.54 23.01
C TRP A 336 -21.81 -4.38 24.24
N PRO A 337 -20.82 -4.84 25.04
CA PRO A 337 -21.10 -5.66 26.21
C PRO A 337 -21.77 -4.85 27.33
N ALA A 338 -22.71 -5.47 28.05
CA ALA A 338 -23.36 -4.89 29.21
C ALA A 338 -22.46 -4.99 30.46
N PHE A 339 -21.44 -4.14 30.58
CA PHE A 339 -20.62 -4.03 31.79
C PHE A 339 -21.11 -2.95 32.73
N SER A 340 -20.77 -3.05 34.03
CA SER A 340 -20.96 -1.95 34.97
C SER A 340 -20.14 -0.72 34.50
N LYS A 341 -20.69 0.48 34.71
CA LYS A 341 -20.09 1.72 34.20
C LYS A 341 -18.63 1.91 34.64
N THR A 342 -18.28 1.51 35.88
CA THR A 342 -16.94 1.68 36.47
C THR A 342 -15.89 0.72 35.89
N LYS A 343 -16.20 -0.59 35.75
CA LYS A 343 -15.30 -1.58 35.14
C LYS A 343 -15.04 -1.27 33.69
N LYS A 344 -16.07 -0.85 32.94
CA LYS A 344 -15.94 -0.44 31.53
C LYS A 344 -14.93 0.69 31.35
N ARG A 345 -15.06 1.75 32.16
CA ARG A 345 -14.19 2.92 32.07
C ARG A 345 -12.74 2.57 32.40
N ARG A 346 -12.51 1.70 33.38
CA ARG A 346 -11.15 1.29 33.78
C ARG A 346 -10.48 0.43 32.72
N LEU A 347 -11.15 -0.62 32.23
CA LEU A 347 -10.63 -1.49 31.16
C LEU A 347 -10.36 -0.73 29.87
N LEU A 348 -11.26 0.18 29.50
CA LEU A 348 -11.10 1.01 28.31
C LEU A 348 -9.89 1.95 28.42
N ARG A 349 -9.71 2.62 29.58
CA ARG A 349 -8.56 3.51 29.80
C ARG A 349 -7.24 2.73 29.80
N MET A 350 -7.21 1.57 30.43
CA MET A 350 -6.02 0.71 30.44
C MET A 350 -5.69 0.17 29.05
N GLY A 351 -6.70 -0.33 28.33
CA GLY A 351 -6.53 -0.83 26.96
C GLY A 351 -6.09 0.27 25.99
N LEU A 352 -6.72 1.44 26.06
CA LEU A 352 -6.35 2.59 25.24
C LEU A 352 -4.96 3.11 25.60
N GLY A 353 -4.59 3.18 26.88
CA GLY A 353 -3.27 3.61 27.33
C GLY A 353 -2.17 2.65 26.86
N ALA A 354 -2.36 1.35 27.05
CA ALA A 354 -1.44 0.33 26.57
C ALA A 354 -1.31 0.35 25.03
N PHE A 355 -2.41 0.54 24.32
CA PHE A 355 -2.43 0.62 22.88
C PHE A 355 -1.71 1.86 22.35
N LEU A 356 -1.96 3.03 22.92
CA LEU A 356 -1.26 4.26 22.55
C LEU A 356 0.25 4.13 22.78
N LEU A 357 0.67 3.57 23.92
CA LEU A 357 2.09 3.30 24.19
C LEU A 357 2.69 2.30 23.19
N PHE A 358 1.94 1.26 22.84
CA PHE A 358 2.38 0.21 21.93
C PHE A 358 2.45 0.67 20.46
N LEU A 359 1.57 1.59 20.04
CA LEU A 359 1.57 2.16 18.68
C LEU A 359 2.46 3.40 18.54
N LEU A 360 2.58 4.21 19.59
CA LEU A 360 3.29 5.48 19.52
C LEU A 360 4.79 5.27 19.24
N GLY A 361 5.41 4.26 19.83
CA GLY A 361 6.81 3.93 19.60
C GLY A 361 7.10 3.54 18.14
N PRO A 362 6.41 2.53 17.57
CA PRO A 362 6.52 2.20 16.16
C PRO A 362 6.16 3.36 15.22
N LEU A 363 5.11 4.11 15.53
CA LEU A 363 4.70 5.28 14.73
C LEU A 363 5.80 6.36 14.70
N LEU A 364 6.37 6.72 15.85
CA LEU A 364 7.46 7.68 15.92
C LEU A 364 8.71 7.18 15.19
N ARG A 365 8.98 5.89 15.27
CA ARG A 365 10.07 5.26 14.53
C ARG A 365 9.84 5.35 13.02
N GLU A 366 8.64 5.05 12.56
CA GLU A 366 8.25 5.13 11.16
C GLU A 366 8.33 6.58 10.65
N VAL A 367 7.80 7.55 11.39
CA VAL A 367 7.89 8.98 11.06
C VAL A 367 9.35 9.46 10.99
N ARG A 368 10.21 9.02 11.91
CA ARG A 368 11.65 9.31 11.85
C ARG A 368 12.30 8.68 10.62
N SER A 369 11.93 7.45 10.29
CA SER A 369 12.46 6.76 9.11
C SER A 369 12.14 7.49 7.82
N PHE A 370 10.93 8.01 7.69
CA PHE A 370 10.55 8.81 6.54
C PHE A 370 11.25 10.17 6.51
N ARG A 371 11.51 10.79 7.67
CA ARG A 371 12.22 12.06 7.75
C ARG A 371 13.66 11.98 7.23
N ASP A 372 14.34 10.87 7.56
CA ASP A 372 15.76 10.65 7.21
C ASP A 372 15.88 9.85 5.89
N TYR A 373 14.81 9.87 5.08
CA TYR A 373 14.67 8.97 3.96
C TYR A 373 15.69 9.24 2.85
N GLN A 374 16.32 8.17 2.42
CA GLN A 374 17.44 8.13 1.49
C GLN A 374 17.14 8.63 0.08
N PHE A 375 15.87 8.59 -0.34
CA PHE A 375 15.49 8.94 -1.70
C PHE A 375 15.44 10.44 -2.01
N ARG A 376 15.82 11.32 -1.08
CA ARG A 376 15.93 12.76 -1.38
C ARG A 376 16.93 13.04 -2.48
N ASP A 377 18.10 12.39 -2.42
CA ASP A 377 19.14 12.56 -3.44
C ASP A 377 18.69 11.94 -4.77
N VAL A 378 18.09 10.73 -4.74
CA VAL A 378 17.51 10.08 -5.92
C VAL A 378 16.43 10.96 -6.56
N GLN A 379 15.54 11.57 -5.75
CA GLN A 379 14.52 12.49 -6.23
C GLN A 379 15.14 13.77 -6.84
N GLY A 380 16.18 14.31 -6.20
CA GLY A 380 16.93 15.44 -6.72
C GLY A 380 17.60 15.13 -8.05
N ILE A 381 18.26 13.97 -8.14
CA ILE A 381 18.86 13.46 -9.39
C ILE A 381 17.78 13.32 -10.46
N ALA A 382 16.66 12.68 -10.15
CA ALA A 382 15.55 12.49 -11.08
C ALA A 382 15.02 13.83 -11.62
N ALA A 383 14.85 14.82 -10.74
CA ALA A 383 14.41 16.16 -11.13
C ALA A 383 15.45 16.91 -11.99
N ALA A 384 16.74 16.71 -11.71
CA ALA A 384 17.82 17.27 -12.52
C ALA A 384 17.87 16.64 -13.91
N LEU A 385 17.70 15.30 -14.01
CA LEU A 385 17.61 14.58 -15.28
C LEU A 385 16.42 15.06 -16.11
N GLY A 386 15.27 15.33 -15.46
CA GLY A 386 14.07 15.85 -16.14
C GLY A 386 14.23 17.25 -16.74
N LYS A 387 15.24 18.01 -16.30
CA LYS A 387 15.58 19.35 -16.83
C LYS A 387 16.56 19.30 -18.01
N LEU A 388 17.14 18.16 -18.30
CA LEU A 388 18.06 18.04 -19.42
C LEU A 388 17.34 18.28 -20.75
N PRO A 389 17.98 18.95 -21.72
CA PRO A 389 17.36 19.25 -23.00
C PRO A 389 17.08 18.01 -23.83
N THR A 390 17.85 16.94 -23.62
CA THR A 390 17.68 15.66 -24.28
C THR A 390 17.23 14.62 -23.26
N ARG A 391 16.20 13.86 -23.60
CA ARG A 391 15.73 12.73 -22.79
C ARG A 391 16.46 11.47 -23.19
N GLY A 392 16.91 10.71 -22.22
CA GLY A 392 17.59 9.43 -22.43
C GLY A 392 16.69 8.23 -22.09
N THR A 393 17.36 7.09 -22.07
CA THR A 393 16.78 5.81 -21.67
C THR A 393 17.33 5.37 -20.30
N LEU A 394 16.46 4.82 -19.48
CA LEU A 394 16.73 4.42 -18.11
C LEU A 394 16.39 2.94 -17.91
N LEU A 395 17.34 2.16 -17.40
CA LEU A 395 17.10 0.83 -16.86
C LEU A 395 17.27 0.89 -15.34
N THR A 396 16.27 0.51 -14.58
CA THR A 396 16.25 0.77 -13.13
C THR A 396 15.70 -0.38 -12.31
N THR A 397 16.23 -0.54 -11.09
CA THR A 397 15.59 -1.32 -10.02
C THR A 397 14.65 -0.45 -9.20
N GLU A 398 14.84 0.89 -9.22
CA GLU A 398 14.03 1.89 -8.52
C GLU A 398 13.01 2.48 -9.50
N ALA A 399 11.83 1.89 -9.53
CA ALA A 399 10.84 2.14 -10.59
C ALA A 399 10.00 3.41 -10.40
N GLY A 400 10.00 4.04 -9.23
CA GLY A 400 9.16 5.20 -8.91
C GLY A 400 9.83 6.55 -9.22
N PHE A 401 10.70 7.02 -8.33
CA PHE A 401 11.22 8.40 -8.38
C PHE A 401 11.95 8.73 -9.66
N LEU A 402 12.80 7.83 -10.13
CA LEU A 402 13.65 8.10 -11.28
C LEU A 402 12.83 8.22 -12.57
N ALA A 403 11.92 7.28 -12.80
CA ALA A 403 11.02 7.33 -13.94
C ALA A 403 10.09 8.55 -13.87
N TYR A 404 9.51 8.81 -12.69
CA TYR A 404 8.58 9.93 -12.49
C TYR A 404 9.26 11.29 -12.63
N GLY A 405 10.42 11.50 -11.97
CA GLY A 405 11.10 12.78 -11.95
C GLY A 405 11.83 13.13 -13.25
N SER A 406 12.43 12.12 -13.91
CA SER A 406 13.13 12.34 -15.17
C SER A 406 12.19 12.47 -16.37
N GLY A 407 11.08 11.74 -16.38
CA GLY A 407 10.20 11.60 -17.53
C GLY A 407 10.88 10.95 -18.74
N TRP A 408 11.94 10.17 -18.51
CA TRP A 408 12.67 9.44 -19.54
C TRP A 408 11.95 8.15 -19.93
N VAL A 409 12.35 7.53 -21.04
CA VAL A 409 11.96 6.17 -21.38
C VAL A 409 12.56 5.23 -20.33
N ALA A 410 11.73 4.59 -19.52
CA ALA A 410 12.16 3.81 -18.37
C ALA A 410 11.80 2.34 -18.51
N TYR A 411 12.75 1.48 -18.21
CA TYR A 411 12.60 0.03 -18.14
C TYR A 411 12.82 -0.42 -16.70
N ASP A 412 11.85 -1.12 -16.14
CA ASP A 412 11.91 -1.70 -14.81
C ASP A 412 12.51 -3.11 -14.89
N ALA A 413 13.71 -3.25 -14.40
CA ALA A 413 14.47 -4.50 -14.48
C ALA A 413 13.82 -5.66 -13.72
N TRP A 414 13.01 -5.37 -12.67
CA TRP A 414 12.26 -6.39 -11.94
C TRP A 414 11.04 -6.89 -12.70
N GLY A 415 10.54 -6.10 -13.67
CA GLY A 415 9.42 -6.44 -14.52
C GLY A 415 8.04 -6.05 -13.98
N LEU A 416 7.95 -5.30 -12.86
CA LEU A 416 6.65 -4.85 -12.37
C LEU A 416 5.98 -3.84 -13.31
N ASN A 417 6.78 -3.13 -14.12
CA ASN A 417 6.34 -2.06 -15.00
C ASN A 417 6.75 -2.27 -16.47
N THR A 418 7.56 -3.29 -16.76
CA THR A 418 8.03 -3.63 -18.10
C THR A 418 7.55 -5.04 -18.45
N ALA A 419 6.62 -5.15 -19.39
CA ALA A 419 5.97 -6.42 -19.75
C ALA A 419 6.98 -7.49 -20.20
N GLU A 420 7.96 -7.09 -21.00
CA GLU A 420 9.03 -7.97 -21.46
C GLU A 420 9.74 -8.66 -20.29
N PHE A 421 10.12 -7.91 -19.25
CA PHE A 421 10.81 -8.45 -18.07
C PHE A 421 9.87 -9.12 -17.07
N ALA A 422 8.56 -8.94 -17.22
CA ALA A 422 7.58 -9.72 -16.48
C ALA A 422 7.43 -11.14 -17.06
N GLU A 423 7.52 -11.27 -18.39
CA GLU A 423 7.42 -12.54 -19.12
C GLU A 423 8.71 -13.34 -19.06
N HIS A 424 9.85 -12.71 -19.32
CA HIS A 424 11.16 -13.31 -19.12
C HIS A 424 11.99 -12.48 -18.14
N PHE A 425 12.75 -13.14 -17.31
CA PHE A 425 13.61 -12.46 -16.35
C PHE A 425 14.81 -11.82 -17.05
N ILE A 426 15.13 -10.56 -16.72
CA ILE A 426 16.20 -9.79 -17.39
C ILE A 426 17.51 -10.58 -17.48
N GLN A 427 18.11 -10.61 -18.65
CA GLN A 427 19.37 -11.27 -18.98
C GLN A 427 20.44 -10.22 -19.37
N PRO A 428 21.73 -10.55 -19.29
CA PRO A 428 22.79 -9.65 -19.77
C PRO A 428 22.61 -9.22 -21.24
N ALA A 429 22.06 -10.10 -22.09
CA ALA A 429 21.76 -9.80 -23.50
C ALA A 429 20.74 -8.66 -23.67
N ASP A 430 19.75 -8.57 -22.76
CA ASP A 430 18.74 -7.52 -22.81
C ASP A 430 19.36 -6.15 -22.54
N VAL A 431 20.29 -6.07 -21.60
CA VAL A 431 21.01 -4.82 -21.28
C VAL A 431 21.88 -4.39 -22.45
N ILE A 432 22.53 -5.36 -23.14
CA ILE A 432 23.34 -5.10 -24.34
C ILE A 432 22.43 -4.59 -25.47
N ALA A 433 21.27 -5.20 -25.67
CA ALA A 433 20.32 -4.82 -26.72
C ALA A 433 19.68 -3.46 -26.47
N LEU A 434 19.24 -3.20 -25.23
CA LEU A 434 18.64 -1.93 -24.82
C LEU A 434 19.66 -0.78 -24.83
N ARG A 435 20.90 -1.06 -24.44
CA ARG A 435 21.99 -0.08 -24.31
C ARG A 435 21.54 1.23 -23.67
N PRO A 436 20.94 1.20 -22.47
CA PRO A 436 20.35 2.38 -21.85
C PRO A 436 21.41 3.47 -21.55
N ASP A 437 20.99 4.73 -21.54
CA ASP A 437 21.89 5.85 -21.24
C ASP A 437 22.32 5.85 -19.77
N LEU A 438 21.41 5.40 -18.90
CA LEU A 438 21.62 5.32 -17.46
C LEU A 438 21.06 3.99 -16.93
N ILE A 439 21.88 3.26 -16.18
CA ILE A 439 21.46 2.10 -15.43
C ILE A 439 21.53 2.43 -13.93
N ILE A 440 20.48 2.14 -13.20
CA ILE A 440 20.46 2.31 -11.75
C ILE A 440 20.10 0.99 -11.13
N LEU A 441 20.90 0.60 -10.15
CA LEU A 441 20.65 -0.62 -9.40
C LEU A 441 20.94 -0.42 -7.92
N HIS A 442 20.10 -1.03 -7.12
CA HIS A 442 20.27 -1.17 -5.70
C HIS A 442 20.91 -2.55 -5.43
N PRO A 443 22.20 -2.59 -5.06
CA PRO A 443 22.90 -3.87 -4.90
C PRO A 443 22.40 -4.63 -3.67
N ASP A 444 22.45 -5.98 -3.76
CA ASP A 444 22.24 -6.87 -2.62
C ASP A 444 23.33 -7.96 -2.65
N PRO A 445 24.22 -8.00 -1.67
CA PRO A 445 24.32 -7.17 -0.46
C PRO A 445 24.71 -5.72 -0.78
N PRO A 446 24.33 -4.77 0.09
CA PRO A 446 24.40 -3.32 -0.18
C PRO A 446 25.82 -2.74 -0.27
N ASP A 447 26.85 -3.53 -0.05
CA ASP A 447 28.22 -3.02 0.13
C ASP A 447 29.02 -2.88 -1.16
N SER A 448 28.51 -3.34 -2.29
CA SER A 448 29.29 -3.37 -3.53
C SER A 448 28.45 -3.17 -4.78
N CYS A 449 28.78 -2.11 -5.51
CA CYS A 449 28.29 -1.90 -6.87
C CYS A 449 28.97 -2.82 -7.92
N LEU A 450 29.73 -3.79 -7.50
CA LEU A 450 30.43 -4.74 -8.36
C LEU A 450 30.02 -6.18 -8.04
N PRO A 451 30.05 -7.07 -9.03
CA PRO A 451 29.86 -8.49 -8.77
C PRO A 451 30.85 -8.99 -7.72
N GLN A 452 30.35 -9.66 -6.69
CA GLN A 452 31.21 -10.22 -5.62
C GLN A 452 31.59 -11.65 -5.97
N SER A 453 32.81 -12.04 -5.59
CA SER A 453 33.27 -13.42 -5.69
C SER A 453 32.42 -14.43 -4.89
N SER A 454 31.73 -13.92 -3.85
CA SER A 454 30.78 -14.70 -3.04
C SER A 454 29.44 -14.97 -3.74
N TRP A 455 29.18 -14.33 -4.88
CA TRP A 455 27.94 -14.58 -5.62
C TRP A 455 28.00 -15.95 -6.27
N PRO A 456 26.92 -16.76 -6.16
CA PRO A 456 26.86 -18.05 -6.84
C PRO A 456 27.14 -17.92 -8.33
N ALA A 457 27.82 -18.90 -8.89
CA ALA A 457 28.10 -18.94 -10.34
C ALA A 457 26.81 -18.97 -11.17
N ALA A 458 25.76 -19.58 -10.60
CA ALA A 458 24.41 -19.58 -11.19
C ALA A 458 23.37 -19.35 -10.11
N TYR A 459 22.37 -18.53 -10.43
CA TYR A 459 21.16 -18.34 -9.63
C TYR A 459 20.01 -19.11 -10.28
N SER A 460 19.20 -19.76 -9.45
CA SER A 460 17.95 -20.35 -9.90
C SER A 460 16.78 -19.42 -9.61
N GLY A 461 15.94 -19.17 -10.60
CA GLY A 461 14.74 -18.36 -10.45
C GLY A 461 14.98 -16.86 -10.38
N ARG A 462 13.91 -16.13 -10.15
CA ARG A 462 13.87 -14.66 -10.06
C ARG A 462 14.25 -14.21 -8.66
N THR A 463 15.46 -13.71 -8.49
CA THR A 463 15.98 -13.15 -7.24
C THR A 463 16.58 -11.78 -7.49
N TRP A 464 16.62 -10.93 -6.44
CA TRP A 464 17.19 -9.58 -6.54
C TRP A 464 18.67 -9.61 -6.91
N GLN A 465 19.43 -10.51 -6.28
CA GLN A 465 20.85 -10.72 -6.56
C GLN A 465 21.10 -11.17 -8.00
N HIS A 466 20.26 -12.07 -8.53
CA HIS A 466 20.35 -12.52 -9.92
C HIS A 466 20.09 -11.36 -10.89
N MET A 467 19.07 -10.54 -10.64
CA MET A 467 18.77 -9.37 -11.45
C MET A 467 19.95 -8.38 -11.48
N THR A 468 20.44 -7.96 -10.30
CA THR A 468 21.55 -7.00 -10.21
C THR A 468 22.81 -7.52 -10.86
N ARG A 469 23.12 -8.83 -10.69
CA ARG A 469 24.22 -9.48 -11.39
C ARG A 469 24.06 -9.43 -12.92
N ASN A 470 22.89 -9.75 -13.44
CA ASN A 470 22.64 -9.74 -14.87
C ASN A 470 22.75 -8.33 -15.46
N MET A 471 22.25 -7.31 -14.74
CA MET A 471 22.39 -5.91 -15.13
C MET A 471 23.86 -5.48 -15.19
N LEU A 472 24.66 -5.83 -14.17
CA LEU A 472 26.09 -5.49 -14.11
C LEU A 472 26.89 -6.21 -15.21
N LEU A 473 26.65 -7.50 -15.42
CA LEU A 473 27.29 -8.27 -16.49
C LEU A 473 26.91 -7.73 -17.88
N GLY A 474 25.65 -7.38 -18.07
CA GLY A 474 25.18 -6.79 -19.33
C GLY A 474 25.83 -5.44 -19.61
N ALA A 475 25.90 -4.56 -18.62
CA ALA A 475 26.58 -3.27 -18.74
C ALA A 475 28.08 -3.41 -19.04
N ARG A 476 28.74 -4.35 -18.37
CA ARG A 476 30.15 -4.68 -18.62
C ARG A 476 30.35 -5.18 -20.06
N ASN A 477 29.56 -6.16 -20.50
CA ASN A 477 29.69 -6.75 -21.83
C ASN A 477 29.34 -5.76 -22.96
N ALA A 478 28.41 -4.81 -22.70
CA ALA A 478 28.10 -3.72 -23.62
C ALA A 478 29.25 -2.70 -23.73
N GLY A 479 30.06 -2.56 -22.68
CA GLY A 479 31.15 -1.61 -22.60
C GLY A 479 30.72 -0.14 -22.53
N GLY A 480 31.64 0.76 -22.20
CA GLY A 480 31.41 2.19 -22.23
C GLY A 480 30.61 2.77 -21.07
N TYR A 481 30.36 2.02 -20.01
CA TYR A 481 29.71 2.51 -18.79
C TYR A 481 30.70 2.92 -17.71
N GLN A 482 30.43 4.05 -17.07
CA GLN A 482 31.15 4.56 -15.90
C GLN A 482 30.30 4.36 -14.65
N LEU A 483 30.88 3.80 -13.60
CA LEU A 483 30.20 3.56 -12.32
C LEU A 483 30.31 4.78 -11.40
N TRP A 484 29.15 5.22 -10.92
CA TRP A 484 28.97 6.32 -9.97
C TRP A 484 28.20 5.83 -8.75
N PRO A 485 28.87 5.36 -7.68
CA PRO A 485 28.18 4.92 -6.47
C PRO A 485 27.67 6.13 -5.68
N LEU A 486 26.45 6.03 -5.18
CA LEU A 486 25.85 6.95 -4.22
C LEU A 486 25.81 6.27 -2.86
N SER A 487 26.54 6.82 -1.88
CA SER A 487 26.51 6.34 -0.51
C SER A 487 25.53 7.16 0.32
N TYR A 488 24.61 6.47 1.00
CA TYR A 488 23.70 7.14 1.92
C TYR A 488 24.35 7.32 3.29
N GLY A 489 24.50 8.57 3.70
CA GLY A 489 25.07 8.96 4.99
C GLY A 489 24.09 8.92 6.15
N SER A 490 22.92 8.27 6.03
CA SER A 490 21.92 8.37 7.07
C SER A 490 22.27 7.52 8.30
N THR A 491 22.19 8.12 9.48
CA THR A 491 22.28 7.45 10.78
C THR A 491 21.18 6.43 10.98
N TYR A 492 20.09 6.53 10.23
CA TYR A 492 18.92 5.67 10.29
C TYR A 492 19.26 4.20 9.99
N TYR A 493 20.04 3.92 8.97
CA TYR A 493 20.45 2.54 8.63
C TYR A 493 21.46 1.96 9.61
N ARG A 494 22.25 2.77 10.32
CA ARG A 494 23.16 2.31 11.36
C ARG A 494 22.44 1.77 12.60
N GLU A 495 21.24 2.26 12.88
CA GLU A 495 20.48 1.90 14.07
C GLU A 495 19.50 0.75 13.84
N ARG A 496 19.14 0.46 12.58
CA ARG A 496 18.16 -0.58 12.24
C ARG A 496 18.84 -1.88 11.85
N LYS A 497 19.28 -2.63 12.86
CA LYS A 497 19.86 -4.00 12.69
C LYS A 497 18.87 -5.04 12.12
N ASP A 498 17.60 -4.69 12.00
CA ASP A 498 16.51 -5.62 11.67
C ASP A 498 16.17 -5.69 10.18
N TRP A 499 16.72 -4.79 9.38
CA TRP A 499 16.60 -4.88 7.93
C TRP A 499 17.88 -5.49 7.38
N SER A 500 17.73 -6.44 6.45
CA SER A 500 18.82 -7.13 5.76
C SER A 500 19.72 -6.22 4.92
N TYR A 501 19.45 -4.93 4.95
CA TYR A 501 20.25 -3.89 4.31
C TYR A 501 21.34 -3.44 5.29
N GLY A 502 22.57 -3.90 5.04
CA GLY A 502 23.73 -3.62 5.87
C GLY A 502 24.13 -2.14 5.90
N GLN A 503 25.14 -1.83 6.69
CA GLN A 503 25.74 -0.49 6.74
C GLN A 503 26.26 -0.11 5.35
N GLY A 504 25.69 0.93 4.74
CA GLY A 504 26.17 1.49 3.49
C GLY A 504 25.38 1.13 2.25
N ASP A 505 24.04 1.05 2.36
CA ASP A 505 23.18 0.97 1.18
C ASP A 505 23.63 1.96 0.13
N ARG A 506 24.00 1.44 -1.02
CA ARG A 506 24.52 2.24 -2.13
C ARG A 506 23.59 2.05 -3.31
N GLU A 507 23.20 3.15 -3.90
CA GLU A 507 22.69 3.14 -5.26
C GLU A 507 23.88 3.17 -6.21
N CYS A 508 23.84 2.34 -7.23
CA CYS A 508 24.87 2.26 -8.25
C CYS A 508 24.34 2.84 -9.56
N PHE A 509 24.88 3.97 -9.95
CA PHE A 509 24.57 4.58 -11.23
C PHE A 509 25.66 4.22 -12.25
N LEU A 510 25.26 3.63 -13.36
CA LEU A 510 26.13 3.33 -14.49
C LEU A 510 25.77 4.28 -15.62
N VAL A 511 26.62 5.26 -15.87
CA VAL A 511 26.44 6.28 -16.91
C VAL A 511 27.13 5.84 -18.18
N ARG A 512 26.41 5.77 -19.30
CA ARG A 512 26.99 5.46 -20.60
C ARG A 512 27.80 6.67 -21.10
N SER A 513 29.10 6.48 -21.30
CA SER A 513 30.06 7.56 -21.60
C SER A 513 29.83 8.25 -22.94
N ASP A 514 29.35 7.51 -23.94
CA ASP A 514 29.04 8.01 -25.28
C ASP A 514 27.59 8.52 -25.42
N SER A 515 26.83 8.56 -24.32
CA SER A 515 25.49 9.13 -24.31
C SER A 515 25.52 10.64 -24.52
N PRO A 516 24.61 11.21 -25.34
CA PRO A 516 24.45 12.65 -25.47
C PRO A 516 24.06 13.32 -24.14
N CYS A 517 23.52 12.55 -23.19
CA CYS A 517 23.15 13.01 -21.86
C CYS A 517 24.27 12.86 -20.81
N ALA A 518 25.43 12.25 -21.14
CA ALA A 518 26.45 11.85 -20.17
C ALA A 518 26.92 13.00 -19.28
N ALA A 519 27.27 14.14 -19.86
CA ALA A 519 27.74 15.31 -19.09
C ALA A 519 26.66 15.83 -18.12
N GLY A 520 25.41 15.87 -18.55
CA GLY A 520 24.27 16.29 -17.72
C GLY A 520 23.96 15.29 -16.60
N MET A 521 24.02 13.98 -16.88
CA MET A 521 23.86 12.92 -15.86
C MET A 521 24.95 13.05 -14.78
N ILE A 522 26.20 13.18 -15.18
CA ILE A 522 27.33 13.32 -14.27
C ILE A 522 27.20 14.60 -13.43
N ALA A 523 26.76 15.72 -14.03
CA ALA A 523 26.52 16.96 -13.29
C ALA A 523 25.42 16.78 -12.24
N ALA A 524 24.31 16.12 -12.59
CA ALA A 524 23.22 15.81 -11.66
C ALA A 524 23.68 14.91 -10.50
N LEU A 525 24.45 13.87 -10.79
CA LEU A 525 25.00 12.97 -9.78
C LEU A 525 25.93 13.69 -8.81
N ARG A 526 26.83 14.56 -9.31
CA ARG A 526 27.73 15.37 -8.49
C ARG A 526 26.99 16.36 -7.60
N GLN A 527 25.94 16.99 -8.13
CA GLN A 527 25.14 17.98 -7.39
C GLN A 527 24.41 17.37 -6.19
N HIS A 528 24.03 16.10 -6.29
CA HIS A 528 23.26 15.37 -5.29
C HIS A 528 24.12 14.36 -4.51
N HIS A 529 25.36 14.72 -4.21
CA HIS A 529 26.26 13.99 -3.30
C HIS A 529 26.57 12.53 -3.71
N ALA A 530 26.53 12.20 -4.99
CA ALA A 530 27.22 11.02 -5.46
C ALA A 530 28.68 11.16 -5.06
N VAL A 531 29.11 10.30 -4.16
CA VAL A 531 30.26 10.51 -3.29
C VAL A 531 31.56 10.51 -4.06
N GLY A 532 32.32 11.58 -3.86
CA GLY A 532 33.73 11.64 -4.08
C GLY A 532 34.21 11.97 -5.49
N PRO A 533 35.48 12.32 -5.62
CA PRO A 533 36.09 12.49 -6.92
C PRO A 533 35.96 11.20 -7.71
N PRO A 534 35.83 11.26 -9.03
CA PRO A 534 35.48 10.14 -9.85
C PRO A 534 36.48 9.01 -9.66
N GLN A 535 36.12 8.05 -8.85
CA GLN A 535 36.58 6.70 -9.08
C GLN A 535 35.66 6.15 -10.18
N SER A 536 35.70 6.82 -11.35
CA SER A 536 35.22 6.24 -12.60
C SER A 536 36.18 5.12 -12.95
N ILE A 537 36.01 4.02 -12.25
CA ILE A 537 36.74 2.81 -12.61
C ILE A 537 35.86 2.20 -13.70
N ALA A 538 36.38 2.10 -14.91
CA ALA A 538 35.80 1.23 -15.90
C ALA A 538 35.56 -0.12 -15.24
N LEU A 539 34.36 -0.68 -15.39
CA LEU A 539 34.02 -2.00 -14.79
C LEU A 539 35.06 -3.07 -15.15
N GLU A 540 35.79 -2.89 -16.26
CA GLU A 540 36.87 -3.72 -16.75
C GLU A 540 38.15 -3.65 -15.88
N GLU A 541 38.58 -2.45 -15.48
CA GLU A 541 39.84 -2.25 -14.74
C GLU A 541 39.80 -2.83 -13.31
N GLN A 542 38.63 -2.89 -12.67
CA GLN A 542 38.53 -3.42 -11.31
C GLN A 542 38.59 -4.95 -11.23
N GLN A 543 38.21 -5.65 -12.27
CA GLN A 543 38.31 -7.11 -12.26
C GLN A 543 39.73 -7.60 -12.54
N ASP A 544 40.44 -6.92 -13.45
CA ASP A 544 41.84 -7.25 -13.74
C ASP A 544 42.75 -6.97 -12.52
N ALA A 545 42.48 -5.89 -11.79
CA ALA A 545 43.17 -5.58 -10.53
C ALA A 545 42.88 -6.57 -9.39
N ARG A 546 41.74 -7.28 -9.40
CA ARG A 546 41.40 -8.33 -8.41
C ARG A 546 41.86 -9.71 -8.83
N ALA A 547 41.78 -10.03 -10.14
CA ALA A 547 42.35 -11.27 -10.66
C ALA A 547 43.87 -11.32 -10.42
N ALA A 548 44.57 -10.19 -10.58
CA ALA A 548 46.00 -10.05 -10.32
C ALA A 548 46.39 -10.13 -8.83
N ARG A 549 45.43 -9.98 -7.89
CA ARG A 549 45.69 -10.10 -6.42
C ARG A 549 45.37 -11.48 -5.84
N HIS A 550 44.76 -12.36 -6.62
CA HIS A 550 44.37 -13.70 -6.20
C HIS A 550 45.09 -14.85 -6.94
N ASP A 551 46.08 -14.52 -7.76
CA ASP A 551 47.04 -15.53 -8.18
C ASP A 551 48.15 -15.66 -7.11
N PRO A 552 48.35 -16.88 -6.52
CA PRO A 552 49.29 -17.12 -5.44
C PRO A 552 50.74 -17.05 -5.87
#